data_0b1989246fea928cbf80ecfa590c5d0a
#
_entry.id   0b1989246fea928cbf80ecfa590c5d0a
#
_cell.length_a   1.000
_cell.length_b   1.000
_cell.length_c   1.000
_cell.angle_alpha   90.00
_cell.angle_beta   90.00
_cell.angle_gamma   90.00
#
_symmetry.space_group_name_H-M   'P 1'
#
loop_
_entity.id
_entity.type
_entity.pdbx_description
1 polymer ?
#
loop_
_entity_poly.entity_id
_entity_poly.type
_entity_poly.pdbx_seq_one_letter_code
_entity_poly.pdbx_strand_id
1 'polypeptide(L)'
;MSAGADLLRIENLQVSFSIMGGQIEAVRGASLRILPGKVTALVGESGSGKSVIGQTIMGIQPRTARVNGRVLFSDPLKPDERPIDLLQLEPDGKPLRAIRGNRIGLIFQEPMTSFSPLHTIGNQIDEALRIHSVLTPKERQEKMEETLDLVGFSNPAKICQMYPFELSGGMRQRAMIAMALICRPALLIADEPTTALDVTIQAQILKLLRDLQSRLNMSMLLITHDLGGVANIADEVAVIYQGEIMEAGTVEDIFRAPSHPYLKGLMAAVPHFDMKPGERLKALRDVTIDKESLIGKKTANVDKAPGVLLSVKNISKTYTTRKSTWFTSGSANATKAVDGVSFDIMRGECLGLVGESGSGKTTVSKILMRAVRPEDGEIIFHSKNGDIDVLNARDDDLRELRTRIQMVFQDPVSSLSPRMTVGNILSEPLEIHGRGDSKYRQERVKNLLRAIGLGDNALNRYPHSFSGGQRQRIGIARALMLGPELLICDEPVSALDVSVQAQILNLLKDLQKDLGLTYLFISHNLAVVDYMADRVAVMCEGRIVELAPRETLMRNPIHPYTKSLLAAVPFPDLDRPLDFKTIGKISATGKFDWGKQFRDDDNGQMITADLGGGHLVLANANADVRELRS
;
A
#
# COMPACT_ATOMS: atom_id res chain seq x y z
N MET A 1 17.44 -39.92 7.17
CA MET A 1 17.91 -38.53 7.02
C MET A 1 17.69 -37.86 8.36
N SER A 2 18.74 -37.44 9.06
CA SER A 2 18.64 -36.73 10.34
C SER A 2 17.82 -35.46 10.13
N ALA A 3 16.84 -35.24 10.98
CA ALA A 3 16.10 -33.99 11.01
C ALA A 3 17.14 -32.84 11.13
N GLY A 4 17.31 -32.04 10.07
CA GLY A 4 18.29 -30.97 10.03
C GLY A 4 18.06 -30.01 11.20
N ALA A 5 19.14 -29.65 11.87
CA ALA A 5 19.06 -28.69 12.97
C ALA A 5 18.47 -27.35 12.45
N ASP A 6 17.56 -26.74 13.22
CA ASP A 6 17.00 -25.43 12.91
C ASP A 6 18.14 -24.40 12.75
N LEU A 7 18.05 -23.49 11.78
CA LEU A 7 18.98 -22.36 11.66
C LEU A 7 18.77 -21.38 12.81
N LEU A 8 17.50 -21.07 13.09
CA LEU A 8 17.12 -20.26 14.22
C LEU A 8 15.88 -20.86 14.90
N ARG A 9 15.91 -20.93 16.23
CA ARG A 9 14.79 -21.42 17.04
C ARG A 9 14.47 -20.45 18.16
N ILE A 10 13.24 -20.01 18.18
CA ILE A 10 12.68 -19.16 19.22
C ILE A 10 11.87 -20.04 20.17
N GLU A 11 12.12 -19.96 21.45
CA GLU A 11 11.44 -20.74 22.49
C GLU A 11 10.85 -19.83 23.55
N ASN A 12 9.52 -19.85 23.65
CA ASN A 12 8.73 -19.14 24.67
C ASN A 12 9.13 -17.67 24.83
N LEU A 13 9.30 -16.94 23.70
CA LEU A 13 9.73 -15.55 23.70
C LEU A 13 8.63 -14.66 24.25
N GLN A 14 8.98 -13.87 25.25
CA GLN A 14 8.11 -12.85 25.86
C GLN A 14 8.82 -11.50 25.76
N VAL A 15 8.11 -10.49 25.25
CA VAL A 15 8.64 -9.13 25.15
C VAL A 15 7.59 -8.15 25.64
N SER A 16 7.98 -7.31 26.61
CA SER A 16 7.11 -6.29 27.15
C SER A 16 7.80 -4.94 27.26
N PHE A 17 7.03 -3.87 27.16
CA PHE A 17 7.49 -2.49 27.23
C PHE A 17 6.82 -1.76 28.37
N SER A 18 7.62 -1.07 29.20
CA SER A 18 7.10 -0.17 30.23
C SER A 18 6.68 1.16 29.61
N ILE A 19 5.43 1.55 29.82
CA ILE A 19 4.86 2.82 29.35
C ILE A 19 4.33 3.64 30.54
N MET A 20 4.06 4.93 30.33
CA MET A 20 3.36 5.75 31.32
C MET A 20 1.95 5.17 31.58
N GLY A 21 1.74 4.60 32.76
CA GLY A 21 0.46 4.03 33.18
C GLY A 21 0.35 2.51 33.06
N GLY A 22 1.44 1.77 32.74
CA GLY A 22 1.38 0.30 32.71
C GLY A 22 2.49 -0.39 31.92
N GLN A 23 2.23 -1.62 31.56
CA GLN A 23 3.10 -2.47 30.77
C GLN A 23 2.33 -3.00 29.55
N ILE A 24 2.93 -2.96 28.38
CA ILE A 24 2.39 -3.58 27.17
C ILE A 24 3.18 -4.85 26.88
N GLU A 25 2.50 -5.99 26.85
CA GLU A 25 3.04 -7.26 26.41
C GLU A 25 2.89 -7.37 24.89
N ALA A 26 3.98 -7.14 24.18
CA ALA A 26 3.98 -7.19 22.71
C ALA A 26 4.15 -8.61 22.17
N VAL A 27 4.85 -9.50 22.88
CA VAL A 27 5.01 -10.92 22.57
C VAL A 27 4.78 -11.72 23.83
N ARG A 28 3.96 -12.78 23.75
CA ARG A 28 3.41 -13.54 24.90
C ARG A 28 3.72 -15.03 24.80
N GLY A 29 4.99 -15.40 24.77
CA GLY A 29 5.38 -16.81 24.72
C GLY A 29 5.44 -17.39 23.31
N ALA A 30 5.79 -16.58 22.31
CA ALA A 30 5.91 -17.03 20.94
C ALA A 30 7.05 -18.05 20.78
N SER A 31 6.77 -19.14 20.08
CA SER A 31 7.74 -20.15 19.67
C SER A 31 7.70 -20.34 18.15
N LEU A 32 8.86 -20.29 17.50
CA LEU A 32 9.00 -20.32 16.05
C LEU A 32 10.33 -20.95 15.67
N ARG A 33 10.36 -21.67 14.53
CA ARG A 33 11.61 -22.20 13.94
C ARG A 33 11.82 -21.64 12.54
N ILE A 34 13.08 -21.51 12.14
CA ILE A 34 13.49 -21.16 10.79
C ILE A 34 14.44 -22.26 10.30
N LEU A 35 14.04 -22.89 9.22
CA LEU A 35 14.82 -24.00 8.64
C LEU A 35 15.92 -23.46 7.71
N PRO A 36 17.06 -24.17 7.60
CA PRO A 36 18.12 -23.81 6.66
C PRO A 36 17.63 -23.78 5.22
N GLY A 37 17.95 -22.72 4.48
CA GLY A 37 17.62 -22.55 3.07
C GLY A 37 16.12 -22.47 2.77
N LYS A 38 15.28 -22.15 3.76
CA LYS A 38 13.82 -22.04 3.63
C LYS A 38 13.33 -20.64 3.94
N VAL A 39 12.14 -20.33 3.42
CA VAL A 39 11.41 -19.09 3.71
C VAL A 39 10.32 -19.40 4.74
N THR A 40 10.48 -18.85 5.95
CA THR A 40 9.44 -18.89 6.98
C THR A 40 8.73 -17.56 7.00
N ALA A 41 7.42 -17.52 6.77
CA ALA A 41 6.61 -16.32 6.86
C ALA A 41 6.00 -16.15 8.25
N LEU A 42 6.10 -14.95 8.83
CA LEU A 42 5.40 -14.56 10.06
C LEU A 42 4.30 -13.58 9.70
N VAL A 43 3.05 -14.02 9.81
CA VAL A 43 1.86 -13.30 9.32
C VAL A 43 0.96 -12.87 10.46
N GLY A 44 0.37 -11.68 10.37
CA GLY A 44 -0.60 -11.17 11.36
C GLY A 44 -0.91 -9.69 11.15
N GLU A 45 -1.87 -9.17 11.90
CA GLU A 45 -2.25 -7.75 11.87
C GLU A 45 -1.14 -6.85 12.43
N SER A 46 -1.19 -5.54 12.12
CA SER A 46 -0.30 -4.55 12.71
C SER A 46 -0.45 -4.54 14.25
N GLY A 47 0.67 -4.36 14.95
CA GLY A 47 0.67 -4.44 16.40
C GLY A 47 0.57 -5.84 16.98
N SER A 48 0.55 -6.92 16.18
CA SER A 48 0.56 -8.31 16.70
C SER A 48 1.92 -8.77 17.27
N GLY A 49 2.97 -7.96 17.15
CA GLY A 49 4.30 -8.27 17.70
C GLY A 49 5.34 -8.75 16.68
N LYS A 50 5.01 -8.82 15.38
CA LYS A 50 5.88 -9.35 14.29
C LYS A 50 7.26 -8.67 14.25
N SER A 51 7.27 -7.34 14.08
CA SER A 51 8.52 -6.55 14.01
C SER A 51 9.31 -6.60 15.32
N VAL A 52 8.61 -6.73 16.47
CA VAL A 52 9.26 -6.89 17.78
C VAL A 52 10.07 -8.18 17.83
N ILE A 53 9.55 -9.28 17.25
CA ILE A 53 10.30 -10.55 17.15
C ILE A 53 11.57 -10.34 16.29
N GLY A 54 11.45 -9.73 15.10
CA GLY A 54 12.60 -9.42 14.24
C GLY A 54 13.66 -8.56 14.94
N GLN A 55 13.22 -7.49 15.60
CA GLN A 55 14.10 -6.60 16.38
C GLN A 55 14.75 -7.33 17.56
N THR A 56 14.05 -8.26 18.18
CA THR A 56 14.59 -9.05 19.29
C THR A 56 15.67 -10.01 18.85
N ILE A 57 15.51 -10.68 17.71
CA ILE A 57 16.56 -11.51 17.09
C ILE A 57 17.81 -10.67 16.83
N MET A 58 17.65 -9.43 16.35
CA MET A 58 18.74 -8.51 16.08
C MET A 58 19.31 -7.82 17.34
N GLY A 59 18.64 -7.92 18.50
CA GLY A 59 19.02 -7.23 19.72
C GLY A 59 19.02 -5.70 19.60
N ILE A 60 18.05 -5.13 18.83
CA ILE A 60 17.91 -3.68 18.60
C ILE A 60 16.66 -3.07 19.22
N GLN A 61 15.98 -3.81 20.10
CA GLN A 61 14.81 -3.31 20.81
C GLN A 61 15.19 -2.17 21.78
N PRO A 62 14.25 -1.26 22.09
CA PRO A 62 14.49 -0.19 23.06
C PRO A 62 14.94 -0.74 24.42
N ARG A 63 15.79 0.00 25.13
CA ARG A 63 16.29 -0.38 26.47
C ARG A 63 15.20 -0.54 27.52
N THR A 64 14.01 -0.02 27.28
CA THR A 64 12.81 -0.17 28.14
C THR A 64 12.13 -1.53 27.94
N ALA A 65 12.53 -2.32 26.94
CA ALA A 65 12.01 -3.65 26.72
C ALA A 65 12.52 -4.64 27.77
N ARG A 66 11.63 -5.49 28.28
CA ARG A 66 11.96 -6.67 29.06
C ARG A 66 11.76 -7.89 28.17
N VAL A 67 12.79 -8.70 28.02
CA VAL A 67 12.80 -9.87 27.14
C VAL A 67 13.08 -11.11 27.96
N ASN A 68 12.25 -12.16 27.80
CA ASN A 68 12.43 -13.48 28.39
C ASN A 68 12.26 -14.54 27.30
N GLY A 69 12.76 -15.75 27.54
CA GLY A 69 12.75 -16.86 26.58
C GLY A 69 14.14 -17.16 26.05
N ARG A 70 14.22 -17.82 24.91
CA ARG A 70 15.50 -18.13 24.23
C ARG A 70 15.39 -17.90 22.72
N VAL A 71 16.48 -17.45 22.10
CA VAL A 71 16.66 -17.30 20.66
C VAL A 71 17.96 -17.98 20.27
N LEU A 72 17.85 -19.23 19.85
CA LEU A 72 18.98 -20.11 19.52
C LEU A 72 19.33 -20.00 18.04
N PHE A 73 20.55 -19.56 17.73
CA PHE A 73 21.06 -19.42 16.37
C PHE A 73 22.18 -20.45 16.13
N SER A 74 22.03 -21.27 15.08
CA SER A 74 23.04 -22.24 14.62
C SER A 74 23.75 -21.65 13.40
N ASP A 75 25.02 -21.23 13.56
CA ASP A 75 25.76 -20.64 12.43
C ASP A 75 26.21 -21.72 11.45
N PRO A 76 25.77 -21.72 10.18
CA PRO A 76 26.21 -22.71 9.19
C PRO A 76 27.71 -22.72 8.89
N LEU A 77 28.43 -21.64 9.20
CA LEU A 77 29.90 -21.61 9.11
C LEU A 77 30.60 -22.34 10.25
N LYS A 78 29.85 -22.72 11.29
CA LYS A 78 30.35 -23.36 12.50
C LYS A 78 29.45 -24.53 12.92
N PRO A 79 29.30 -25.52 12.05
CA PRO A 79 28.30 -26.60 12.23
C PRO A 79 28.54 -27.46 13.48
N ASP A 80 29.79 -27.52 13.96
CA ASP A 80 30.18 -28.31 15.13
C ASP A 80 30.01 -27.54 16.47
N GLU A 81 29.74 -26.22 16.42
CA GLU A 81 29.47 -25.43 17.61
C GLU A 81 28.01 -25.59 18.08
N ARG A 82 27.77 -25.50 19.38
CA ARG A 82 26.40 -25.47 19.92
C ARG A 82 25.69 -24.20 19.48
N PRO A 83 24.34 -24.26 19.31
CA PRO A 83 23.55 -23.06 19.01
C PRO A 83 23.83 -21.94 20.05
N ILE A 84 23.99 -20.73 19.57
CA ILE A 84 24.23 -19.54 20.40
C ILE A 84 22.89 -18.97 20.81
N ASP A 85 22.65 -18.80 22.12
CA ASP A 85 21.48 -18.06 22.58
C ASP A 85 21.75 -16.54 22.47
N LEU A 86 21.10 -15.90 21.50
CA LEU A 86 21.28 -14.48 21.21
C LEU A 86 20.86 -13.58 22.35
N LEU A 87 19.90 -14.01 23.20
CA LEU A 87 19.41 -13.23 24.32
C LEU A 87 20.40 -13.21 25.50
N GLN A 88 21.35 -14.15 25.55
CA GLN A 88 22.40 -14.17 26.57
C GLN A 88 23.60 -13.27 26.19
N LEU A 89 23.62 -12.74 24.97
CA LEU A 89 24.67 -11.85 24.50
C LEU A 89 24.33 -10.40 24.88
N GLU A 90 25.36 -9.65 25.31
CA GLU A 90 25.19 -8.21 25.52
C GLU A 90 24.81 -7.50 24.22
N PRO A 91 23.74 -6.64 24.20
CA PRO A 91 23.25 -5.96 23.00
C PRO A 91 24.33 -5.13 22.28
N ASP A 92 25.26 -4.52 23.03
CA ASP A 92 26.38 -3.73 22.51
C ASP A 92 27.70 -4.51 22.51
N GLY A 93 27.67 -5.79 22.87
CA GLY A 93 28.84 -6.67 22.95
C GLY A 93 29.41 -7.08 21.57
N LYS A 94 30.72 -7.33 21.53
CA LYS A 94 31.39 -7.79 20.30
C LYS A 94 30.79 -9.07 19.69
N PRO A 95 30.34 -10.10 20.48
CA PRO A 95 29.75 -11.31 19.90
C PRO A 95 28.48 -11.04 19.12
N LEU A 96 27.54 -10.23 19.64
CA LEU A 96 26.31 -9.92 18.94
C LEU A 96 26.54 -9.01 17.72
N ARG A 97 27.48 -8.05 17.84
CA ARG A 97 27.88 -7.20 16.69
C ARG A 97 28.50 -8.02 15.54
N ALA A 98 29.22 -9.11 15.84
CA ALA A 98 29.77 -9.99 14.81
C ALA A 98 28.70 -10.80 14.07
N ILE A 99 27.53 -10.99 14.68
CA ILE A 99 26.38 -11.67 14.08
C ILE A 99 25.48 -10.67 13.34
N ARG A 100 25.18 -9.53 13.95
CA ARG A 100 24.29 -8.49 13.42
C ARG A 100 24.88 -7.86 12.15
N GLY A 101 24.12 -7.88 11.05
CA GLY A 101 24.53 -7.34 9.74
C GLY A 101 25.48 -8.25 8.96
N ASN A 102 26.14 -9.21 9.60
CA ASN A 102 27.06 -10.15 8.97
C ASN A 102 26.41 -11.53 8.76
N ARG A 103 25.93 -12.17 9.85
CA ARG A 103 25.32 -13.51 9.78
C ARG A 103 23.80 -13.44 9.70
N ILE A 104 23.19 -12.37 10.27
CA ILE A 104 21.78 -12.07 10.21
C ILE A 104 21.63 -10.67 9.64
N GLY A 105 21.03 -10.56 8.45
CA GLY A 105 20.69 -9.29 7.78
C GLY A 105 19.26 -8.89 8.10
N LEU A 106 18.96 -7.59 8.09
CA LEU A 106 17.61 -7.03 8.32
C LEU A 106 17.26 -6.03 7.22
N ILE A 107 16.09 -6.23 6.61
CA ILE A 107 15.40 -5.26 5.77
C ILE A 107 14.33 -4.60 6.64
N PHE A 108 14.41 -3.29 6.82
CA PHE A 108 13.48 -2.52 7.64
C PHE A 108 12.18 -2.23 6.89
N GLN A 109 11.10 -2.02 7.65
CA GLN A 109 9.76 -1.74 7.13
C GLN A 109 9.69 -0.46 6.27
N GLU A 110 10.43 0.60 6.64
CA GLU A 110 10.41 1.88 5.95
C GLU A 110 11.76 2.21 5.32
N PRO A 111 11.90 2.15 3.97
CA PRO A 111 13.14 2.51 3.29
C PRO A 111 13.53 3.98 3.47
N MET A 112 12.52 4.86 3.71
CA MET A 112 12.74 6.30 3.86
C MET A 112 13.50 6.66 5.14
N THR A 113 13.24 5.93 6.21
CA THR A 113 13.84 6.16 7.54
C THR A 113 15.09 5.32 7.76
N SER A 114 15.31 4.28 6.95
CA SER A 114 16.45 3.36 7.05
C SER A 114 17.74 3.92 6.51
N PHE A 115 17.66 4.84 5.55
CA PHE A 115 18.84 5.49 4.97
C PHE A 115 19.08 6.87 5.58
N SER A 116 20.35 7.19 5.85
CA SER A 116 20.76 8.56 6.14
C SER A 116 20.63 9.43 4.89
N PRO A 117 19.84 10.54 4.93
CA PRO A 117 19.70 11.42 3.76
C PRO A 117 20.97 12.18 3.40
N LEU A 118 21.97 12.22 4.30
CA LEU A 118 23.22 12.97 4.16
C LEU A 118 24.36 12.16 3.55
N HIS A 119 24.19 10.86 3.37
CA HIS A 119 25.20 9.96 2.81
C HIS A 119 24.71 9.30 1.54
N THR A 120 25.64 9.07 0.60
CA THR A 120 25.30 8.34 -0.63
C THR A 120 24.98 6.88 -0.34
N ILE A 121 24.29 6.22 -1.25
CA ILE A 121 23.96 4.78 -1.14
C ILE A 121 25.23 3.95 -1.01
N GLY A 122 26.26 4.23 -1.83
CA GLY A 122 27.54 3.53 -1.76
C GLY A 122 28.22 3.65 -0.40
N ASN A 123 28.23 4.85 0.21
CA ASN A 123 28.83 5.06 1.52
C ASN A 123 28.16 4.21 2.61
N GLN A 124 26.85 4.08 2.56
CA GLN A 124 26.09 3.33 3.55
C GLN A 124 26.23 1.80 3.37
N ILE A 125 26.33 1.32 2.13
CA ILE A 125 26.63 -0.10 1.86
C ILE A 125 28.09 -0.44 2.22
N ASP A 126 29.05 0.44 1.89
CA ASP A 126 30.46 0.25 2.20
C ASP A 126 30.73 0.18 3.71
N GLU A 127 29.93 0.89 4.52
CA GLU A 127 30.05 0.86 5.98
C GLU A 127 29.91 -0.56 6.54
N ALA A 128 28.94 -1.35 6.05
CA ALA A 128 28.77 -2.74 6.48
C ALA A 128 30.02 -3.59 6.15
N LEU A 129 30.61 -3.40 4.97
CA LEU A 129 31.83 -4.10 4.58
C LEU A 129 33.06 -3.67 5.41
N ARG A 130 33.17 -2.39 5.74
CA ARG A 130 34.25 -1.89 6.62
C ARG A 130 34.20 -2.49 8.02
N ILE A 131 33.00 -2.70 8.53
CA ILE A 131 32.79 -3.25 9.88
C ILE A 131 33.04 -4.76 9.91
N HIS A 132 32.62 -5.49 8.87
CA HIS A 132 32.54 -6.94 8.89
C HIS A 132 33.55 -7.67 7.99
N SER A 133 34.38 -6.96 7.25
CA SER A 133 35.36 -7.59 6.35
C SER A 133 36.74 -6.90 6.43
N VAL A 134 37.73 -7.61 5.95
CA VAL A 134 39.12 -7.11 5.83
C VAL A 134 39.50 -6.75 4.38
N LEU A 135 38.48 -6.52 3.53
CA LEU A 135 38.66 -6.21 2.11
C LEU A 135 39.29 -4.83 1.90
N THR A 136 40.12 -4.73 0.85
CA THR A 136 40.65 -3.44 0.39
C THR A 136 39.54 -2.53 -0.16
N PRO A 137 39.74 -1.21 -0.25
CA PRO A 137 38.75 -0.30 -0.82
C PRO A 137 38.28 -0.70 -2.23
N LYS A 138 39.20 -1.22 -3.07
CA LYS A 138 38.85 -1.67 -4.41
C LYS A 138 37.97 -2.92 -4.41
N GLU A 139 38.30 -3.92 -3.62
CA GLU A 139 37.51 -5.14 -3.47
C GLU A 139 36.13 -4.84 -2.90
N ARG A 140 36.00 -3.87 -1.97
CA ARG A 140 34.71 -3.43 -1.46
C ARG A 140 33.86 -2.78 -2.54
N GLN A 141 34.47 -1.91 -3.37
CA GLN A 141 33.77 -1.28 -4.49
C GLN A 141 33.24 -2.34 -5.48
N GLU A 142 34.09 -3.30 -5.88
CA GLU A 142 33.72 -4.39 -6.78
C GLU A 142 32.57 -5.21 -6.20
N LYS A 143 32.60 -5.54 -4.90
CA LYS A 143 31.54 -6.28 -4.23
C LYS A 143 30.25 -5.49 -4.11
N MET A 144 30.30 -4.18 -3.89
CA MET A 144 29.13 -3.32 -3.89
C MET A 144 28.45 -3.28 -5.27
N GLU A 145 29.24 -3.12 -6.33
CA GLU A 145 28.74 -3.09 -7.70
C GLU A 145 28.12 -4.45 -8.08
N GLU A 146 28.76 -5.57 -7.76
CA GLU A 146 28.22 -6.92 -7.93
C GLU A 146 26.88 -7.08 -7.20
N THR A 147 26.77 -6.60 -5.95
CA THR A 147 25.54 -6.75 -5.16
C THR A 147 24.42 -5.85 -5.68
N LEU A 148 24.74 -4.64 -6.12
CA LEU A 148 23.77 -3.75 -6.75
C LEU A 148 23.28 -4.28 -8.11
N ASP A 149 24.15 -4.90 -8.90
CA ASP A 149 23.76 -5.61 -10.13
C ASP A 149 22.84 -6.80 -9.81
N LEU A 150 23.18 -7.58 -8.78
CA LEU A 150 22.40 -8.73 -8.33
C LEU A 150 20.95 -8.34 -7.94
N VAL A 151 20.73 -7.15 -7.38
CA VAL A 151 19.39 -6.63 -7.06
C VAL A 151 18.75 -5.88 -8.23
N GLY A 152 19.37 -5.89 -9.41
CA GLY A 152 18.79 -5.45 -10.68
C GLY A 152 19.00 -3.96 -11.02
N PHE A 153 20.09 -3.34 -10.58
CA PHE A 153 20.48 -2.01 -11.06
C PHE A 153 21.35 -2.12 -12.33
N SER A 154 20.95 -1.45 -13.39
CA SER A 154 21.68 -1.44 -14.67
C SER A 154 22.98 -0.64 -14.65
N ASN A 155 23.15 0.27 -13.71
CA ASN A 155 24.37 1.08 -13.55
C ASN A 155 24.75 1.21 -12.06
N PRO A 156 25.35 0.15 -11.46
CA PRO A 156 25.71 0.11 -10.05
C PRO A 156 26.62 1.25 -9.61
N ALA A 157 27.63 1.59 -10.41
CA ALA A 157 28.59 2.66 -10.11
C ALA A 157 27.89 4.03 -9.94
N LYS A 158 26.89 4.33 -10.78
CA LYS A 158 26.10 5.55 -10.64
C LYS A 158 25.26 5.55 -9.36
N ILE A 159 24.63 4.41 -9.03
CA ILE A 159 23.82 4.27 -7.83
C ILE A 159 24.63 4.49 -6.56
N CYS A 160 25.88 4.01 -6.51
CA CYS A 160 26.77 4.25 -5.37
C CYS A 160 26.98 5.74 -5.06
N GLN A 161 26.86 6.61 -6.06
CA GLN A 161 27.10 8.06 -5.92
C GLN A 161 25.80 8.84 -5.65
N MET A 162 24.62 8.20 -5.79
CA MET A 162 23.32 8.85 -5.57
C MET A 162 22.97 8.90 -4.08
N TYR A 163 22.19 9.92 -3.73
CA TYR A 163 21.59 10.04 -2.40
C TYR A 163 20.22 9.33 -2.37
N PRO A 164 19.76 8.90 -1.19
CA PRO A 164 18.47 8.20 -1.06
C PRO A 164 17.28 8.95 -1.65
N PHE A 165 17.23 10.28 -1.54
CA PHE A 165 16.13 11.11 -2.06
C PHE A 165 16.10 11.21 -3.60
N GLU A 166 17.17 10.84 -4.29
CA GLU A 166 17.24 10.81 -5.75
C GLU A 166 16.66 9.51 -6.34
N LEU A 167 16.41 8.49 -5.49
CA LEU A 167 15.88 7.19 -5.88
C LEU A 167 14.37 7.14 -5.75
N SER A 168 13.69 6.41 -6.66
CA SER A 168 12.28 6.05 -6.49
C SER A 168 12.06 5.09 -5.31
N GLY A 169 10.82 4.89 -4.86
CA GLY A 169 10.49 3.96 -3.78
C GLY A 169 11.03 2.54 -4.02
N GLY A 170 10.77 1.97 -5.19
CA GLY A 170 11.27 0.65 -5.56
C GLY A 170 12.80 0.57 -5.67
N MET A 171 13.46 1.62 -6.18
CA MET A 171 14.93 1.68 -6.21
C MET A 171 15.52 1.75 -4.80
N ARG A 172 14.92 2.54 -3.88
CA ARG A 172 15.36 2.57 -2.47
C ARG A 172 15.20 1.21 -1.81
N GLN A 173 14.10 0.52 -2.06
CA GLN A 173 13.88 -0.83 -1.55
C GLN A 173 14.96 -1.81 -2.05
N ARG A 174 15.28 -1.79 -3.35
CA ARG A 174 16.37 -2.61 -3.92
C ARG A 174 17.72 -2.27 -3.31
N ALA A 175 18.03 -0.98 -3.09
CA ALA A 175 19.25 -0.56 -2.43
C ALA A 175 19.34 -1.03 -0.97
N MET A 176 18.22 -1.02 -0.23
CA MET A 176 18.14 -1.54 1.13
C MET A 176 18.32 -3.06 1.16
N ILE A 177 17.77 -3.79 0.20
CA ILE A 177 18.01 -5.22 0.03
C ILE A 177 19.51 -5.47 -0.23
N ALA A 178 20.14 -4.70 -1.11
CA ALA A 178 21.59 -4.80 -1.37
C ALA A 178 22.40 -4.58 -0.09
N MET A 179 22.08 -3.57 0.69
CA MET A 179 22.74 -3.27 1.98
C MET A 179 22.60 -4.44 2.97
N ALA A 180 21.42 -5.05 3.07
CA ALA A 180 21.18 -6.20 3.96
C ALA A 180 21.92 -7.47 3.50
N LEU A 181 22.20 -7.61 2.20
CA LEU A 181 22.82 -8.80 1.60
C LEU A 181 24.34 -8.69 1.39
N ILE A 182 24.93 -7.51 1.55
CA ILE A 182 26.33 -7.27 1.17
C ILE A 182 27.32 -8.18 1.87
N CYS A 183 27.02 -8.60 3.11
CA CYS A 183 27.81 -9.55 3.89
C CYS A 183 27.43 -11.02 3.64
N ARG A 184 26.47 -11.33 2.75
CA ARG A 184 25.97 -12.68 2.46
C ARG A 184 25.50 -13.40 3.75
N PRO A 185 24.45 -12.90 4.43
CA PRO A 185 23.99 -13.45 5.70
C PRO A 185 23.45 -14.87 5.54
N ALA A 186 23.47 -15.68 6.61
CA ALA A 186 22.83 -16.99 6.66
C ALA A 186 21.30 -16.85 6.84
N LEU A 187 20.87 -15.80 7.52
CA LEU A 187 19.45 -15.46 7.74
C LEU A 187 19.19 -14.02 7.29
N LEU A 188 18.20 -13.83 6.44
CA LEU A 188 17.64 -12.51 6.11
C LEU A 188 16.29 -12.35 6.79
N ILE A 189 16.15 -11.34 7.64
CA ILE A 189 14.87 -10.90 8.17
C ILE A 189 14.34 -9.79 7.27
N ALA A 190 13.19 -10.02 6.63
CA ALA A 190 12.53 -9.05 5.76
C ALA A 190 11.25 -8.57 6.47
N ASP A 191 11.32 -7.39 7.11
CA ASP A 191 10.21 -6.82 7.86
C ASP A 191 9.37 -5.93 6.94
N GLU A 192 8.23 -6.45 6.51
CA GLU A 192 7.28 -5.82 5.57
C GLU A 192 7.96 -5.22 4.31
N PRO A 193 8.72 -6.02 3.55
CA PRO A 193 9.59 -5.51 2.49
C PRO A 193 8.85 -4.91 1.29
N THR A 194 7.54 -5.02 1.22
CA THR A 194 6.68 -4.55 0.12
C THR A 194 5.68 -3.49 0.54
N THR A 195 5.66 -3.09 1.81
CA THR A 195 4.74 -2.06 2.32
C THR A 195 4.99 -0.71 1.63
N ALA A 196 3.91 0.01 1.33
CA ALA A 196 3.90 1.30 0.62
C ALA A 196 4.45 1.26 -0.83
N LEU A 197 4.55 0.08 -1.43
CA LEU A 197 4.86 -0.10 -2.85
C LEU A 197 3.59 -0.40 -3.65
N ASP A 198 3.55 0.02 -4.91
CA ASP A 198 2.50 -0.41 -5.83
C ASP A 198 2.61 -1.90 -6.17
N VAL A 199 1.50 -2.48 -6.64
CA VAL A 199 1.35 -3.93 -6.84
C VAL A 199 2.42 -4.51 -7.77
N THR A 200 2.81 -3.77 -8.82
CA THR A 200 3.82 -4.23 -9.78
C THR A 200 5.21 -4.29 -9.14
N ILE A 201 5.60 -3.23 -8.43
CA ILE A 201 6.87 -3.18 -7.70
C ILE A 201 6.88 -4.22 -6.57
N GLN A 202 5.75 -4.40 -5.85
CA GLN A 202 5.60 -5.44 -4.83
C GLN A 202 5.90 -6.84 -5.40
N ALA A 203 5.27 -7.19 -6.52
CA ALA A 203 5.50 -8.47 -7.19
C ALA A 203 6.96 -8.66 -7.66
N GLN A 204 7.61 -7.58 -8.14
CA GLN A 204 9.02 -7.58 -8.51
C GLN A 204 9.95 -7.80 -7.31
N ILE A 205 9.67 -7.16 -6.16
CA ILE A 205 10.44 -7.33 -4.93
C ILE A 205 10.27 -8.75 -4.38
N LEU A 206 9.05 -9.30 -4.38
CA LEU A 206 8.81 -10.70 -3.97
C LEU A 206 9.58 -11.69 -4.85
N LYS A 207 9.55 -11.49 -6.18
CA LYS A 207 10.37 -12.25 -7.11
C LYS A 207 11.85 -12.15 -6.80
N LEU A 208 12.35 -10.92 -6.63
CA LEU A 208 13.75 -10.65 -6.33
C LEU A 208 14.18 -11.38 -5.05
N LEU A 209 13.41 -11.28 -3.98
CA LEU A 209 13.71 -11.95 -2.71
C LEU A 209 13.75 -13.47 -2.85
N ARG A 210 12.81 -14.07 -3.60
CA ARG A 210 12.80 -15.50 -3.89
C ARG A 210 14.01 -15.94 -4.72
N ASP A 211 14.33 -15.19 -5.78
CA ASP A 211 15.49 -15.48 -6.64
C ASP A 211 16.81 -15.37 -5.84
N LEU A 212 16.95 -14.36 -5.00
CA LEU A 212 18.12 -14.16 -4.13
C LEU A 212 18.23 -15.25 -3.07
N GLN A 213 17.13 -15.62 -2.43
CA GLN A 213 17.07 -16.70 -1.45
C GLN A 213 17.57 -18.02 -2.07
N SER A 214 17.09 -18.36 -3.26
CA SER A 214 17.47 -19.58 -3.97
C SER A 214 18.93 -19.54 -4.43
N ARG A 215 19.40 -18.42 -5.01
CA ARG A 215 20.78 -18.28 -5.52
C ARG A 215 21.84 -18.27 -4.42
N LEU A 216 21.53 -17.64 -3.28
CA LEU A 216 22.45 -17.51 -2.15
C LEU A 216 22.29 -18.66 -1.13
N ASN A 217 21.31 -19.54 -1.32
CA ASN A 217 20.94 -20.63 -0.41
C ASN A 217 20.81 -20.14 1.05
N MET A 218 20.26 -18.94 1.25
CA MET A 218 20.06 -18.34 2.56
C MET A 218 18.67 -18.67 3.09
N SER A 219 18.50 -18.62 4.41
CA SER A 219 17.18 -18.69 5.01
C SER A 219 16.56 -17.29 5.12
N MET A 220 15.23 -17.23 5.10
CA MET A 220 14.52 -15.95 5.21
C MET A 220 13.40 -16.04 6.24
N LEU A 221 13.31 -15.02 7.10
CA LEU A 221 12.12 -14.73 7.91
C LEU A 221 11.40 -13.57 7.23
N LEU A 222 10.29 -13.86 6.55
CA LEU A 222 9.43 -12.87 5.92
C LEU A 222 8.35 -12.44 6.90
N ILE A 223 8.39 -11.20 7.36
CA ILE A 223 7.36 -10.60 8.19
C ILE A 223 6.43 -9.80 7.29
N THR A 224 5.13 -10.11 7.29
CA THR A 224 4.15 -9.42 6.44
C THR A 224 2.73 -9.60 6.95
N HIS A 225 1.82 -8.75 6.48
CA HIS A 225 0.37 -8.92 6.62
C HIS A 225 -0.28 -9.38 5.29
N ASP A 226 0.49 -9.49 4.20
CA ASP A 226 0.02 -9.87 2.87
C ASP A 226 0.05 -11.39 2.67
N LEU A 227 -1.12 -12.04 2.80
CA LEU A 227 -1.29 -13.47 2.55
C LEU A 227 -1.03 -13.86 1.09
N GLY A 228 -1.34 -12.98 0.13
CA GLY A 228 -1.08 -13.24 -1.28
C GLY A 228 0.42 -13.36 -1.58
N GLY A 229 1.23 -12.46 -1.03
CA GLY A 229 2.68 -12.55 -1.13
C GLY A 229 3.24 -13.81 -0.46
N VAL A 230 2.70 -14.19 0.69
CA VAL A 230 3.11 -15.41 1.43
C VAL A 230 2.85 -16.68 0.62
N ALA A 231 1.65 -16.81 0.02
CA ALA A 231 1.29 -17.97 -0.82
C ALA A 231 2.28 -18.21 -1.97
N ASN A 232 2.98 -17.17 -2.43
CA ASN A 232 3.87 -17.23 -3.58
C ASN A 232 5.34 -17.51 -3.26
N ILE A 233 5.80 -17.23 -2.02
CA ILE A 233 7.24 -17.35 -1.71
C ILE A 233 7.57 -18.14 -0.45
N ALA A 234 6.61 -18.37 0.46
CA ALA A 234 6.88 -19.05 1.72
C ALA A 234 6.89 -20.58 1.59
N ASP A 235 7.75 -21.24 2.38
CA ASP A 235 7.75 -22.69 2.60
C ASP A 235 6.97 -23.06 3.87
N GLU A 236 7.19 -22.30 4.97
CA GLU A 236 6.50 -22.44 6.25
C GLU A 236 5.86 -21.10 6.64
N VAL A 237 4.75 -21.18 7.35
CA VAL A 237 3.99 -20.01 7.79
C VAL A 237 3.68 -20.14 9.28
N ALA A 238 3.90 -19.06 10.02
CA ALA A 238 3.43 -18.90 11.39
C ALA A 238 2.50 -17.70 11.47
N VAL A 239 1.32 -17.87 12.04
CA VAL A 239 0.29 -16.85 12.18
C VAL A 239 0.29 -16.34 13.61
N ILE A 240 0.54 -15.05 13.78
CA ILE A 240 0.62 -14.39 15.10
C ILE A 240 -0.56 -13.43 15.31
N TYR A 241 -1.13 -13.47 16.50
CA TYR A 241 -2.19 -12.57 16.94
C TYR A 241 -1.99 -12.17 18.39
N GLN A 242 -2.02 -10.88 18.69
CA GLN A 242 -1.84 -10.34 20.06
C GLN A 242 -0.62 -10.90 20.80
N GLY A 243 0.48 -11.12 20.11
CA GLY A 243 1.74 -11.60 20.69
C GLY A 243 1.88 -13.12 20.81
N GLU A 244 0.89 -13.89 20.41
CA GLU A 244 0.88 -15.36 20.48
C GLU A 244 0.82 -16.00 19.09
N ILE A 245 1.49 -17.14 18.90
CA ILE A 245 1.39 -17.93 17.65
C ILE A 245 0.10 -18.76 17.72
N MET A 246 -0.82 -18.42 16.83
CA MET A 246 -2.14 -19.08 16.74
C MET A 246 -2.09 -20.40 15.98
N GLU A 247 -1.33 -20.41 14.88
CA GLU A 247 -1.19 -21.57 14.01
C GLU A 247 0.16 -21.51 13.29
N ALA A 248 0.83 -22.66 13.08
CA ALA A 248 2.05 -22.75 12.30
C ALA A 248 2.10 -24.10 11.56
N GLY A 249 2.58 -24.08 10.33
CA GLY A 249 2.69 -25.25 9.49
C GLY A 249 3.32 -24.95 8.14
N THR A 250 3.27 -25.90 7.22
CA THR A 250 3.66 -25.66 5.83
C THR A 250 2.68 -24.70 5.16
N VAL A 251 3.11 -24.04 4.09
CA VAL A 251 2.22 -23.15 3.31
C VAL A 251 0.96 -23.90 2.85
N GLU A 252 1.09 -25.18 2.47
CA GLU A 252 -0.04 -26.03 2.08
C GLU A 252 -1.04 -26.23 3.24
N ASP A 253 -0.55 -26.53 4.45
CA ASP A 253 -1.42 -26.71 5.62
C ASP A 253 -2.21 -25.45 5.94
N ILE A 254 -1.53 -24.30 5.94
CA ILE A 254 -2.11 -23.00 6.30
C ILE A 254 -3.16 -22.53 5.27
N PHE A 255 -2.91 -22.72 3.97
CA PHE A 255 -3.82 -22.20 2.93
C PHE A 255 -4.93 -23.20 2.57
N ARG A 256 -4.67 -24.53 2.58
CA ARG A 256 -5.68 -25.53 2.19
C ARG A 256 -6.52 -26.05 3.36
N ALA A 257 -5.95 -26.09 4.56
CA ALA A 257 -6.60 -26.64 5.74
C ALA A 257 -6.44 -25.77 6.99
N PRO A 258 -6.77 -24.47 6.93
CA PRO A 258 -6.66 -23.59 8.09
C PRO A 258 -7.51 -24.12 9.24
N SER A 259 -6.95 -24.25 10.45
CA SER A 259 -7.65 -24.78 11.61
C SER A 259 -8.13 -23.67 12.55
N HIS A 260 -7.27 -22.68 12.83
CA HIS A 260 -7.59 -21.63 13.79
C HIS A 260 -8.60 -20.62 13.28
N PRO A 261 -9.64 -20.24 14.06
CA PRO A 261 -10.68 -19.28 13.63
C PRO A 261 -10.13 -17.92 13.18
N TYR A 262 -9.05 -17.43 13.81
CA TYR A 262 -8.40 -16.19 13.44
C TYR A 262 -7.86 -16.23 11.99
N LEU A 263 -7.15 -17.31 11.63
CA LEU A 263 -6.63 -17.48 10.27
C LEU A 263 -7.76 -17.55 9.24
N LYS A 264 -8.81 -18.35 9.53
CA LYS A 264 -10.01 -18.41 8.65
C LYS A 264 -10.64 -17.04 8.46
N GLY A 265 -10.76 -16.26 9.52
CA GLY A 265 -11.28 -14.89 9.47
C GLY A 265 -10.36 -13.94 8.68
N LEU A 266 -9.05 -14.05 8.86
CA LEU A 266 -8.07 -13.24 8.14
C LEU A 266 -8.13 -13.52 6.63
N MET A 267 -8.19 -14.80 6.21
CA MET A 267 -8.33 -15.19 4.80
C MET A 267 -9.66 -14.70 4.20
N ALA A 268 -10.76 -14.78 4.95
CA ALA A 268 -12.08 -14.33 4.50
C ALA A 268 -12.22 -12.78 4.44
N ALA A 269 -11.27 -12.04 5.01
CA ALA A 269 -11.22 -10.58 4.96
C ALA A 269 -10.45 -10.03 3.73
N VAL A 270 -9.69 -10.90 3.01
CA VAL A 270 -8.95 -10.49 1.82
C VAL A 270 -9.89 -10.36 0.62
N PRO A 271 -9.97 -9.18 -0.06
CA PRO A 271 -10.70 -9.08 -1.32
C PRO A 271 -10.08 -9.97 -2.41
N HIS A 272 -10.94 -10.66 -3.18
CA HIS A 272 -10.50 -11.51 -4.29
C HIS A 272 -11.46 -11.43 -5.48
N PHE A 273 -10.97 -11.67 -6.71
CA PHE A 273 -11.74 -11.49 -7.95
C PHE A 273 -12.91 -12.48 -8.15
N ASP A 274 -12.97 -13.55 -7.37
CA ASP A 274 -14.03 -14.55 -7.48
C ASP A 274 -15.24 -14.27 -6.55
N MET A 275 -15.26 -13.10 -5.90
CA MET A 275 -16.39 -12.69 -5.05
C MET A 275 -17.66 -12.52 -5.88
N LYS A 276 -18.77 -13.08 -5.40
CA LYS A 276 -20.07 -12.94 -6.05
C LYS A 276 -20.58 -11.50 -5.92
N PRO A 277 -21.35 -11.00 -6.90
CA PRO A 277 -21.99 -9.70 -6.78
C PRO A 277 -22.82 -9.60 -5.50
N GLY A 278 -22.54 -8.59 -4.66
CA GLY A 278 -23.22 -8.41 -3.37
C GLY A 278 -22.64 -9.21 -2.20
N GLU A 279 -21.67 -10.06 -2.42
CA GLU A 279 -20.94 -10.72 -1.33
C GLU A 279 -20.16 -9.70 -0.51
N ARG A 280 -20.16 -9.87 0.82
CA ARG A 280 -19.46 -8.96 1.75
C ARG A 280 -18.18 -9.58 2.25
N LEU A 281 -17.14 -8.76 2.40
CA LEU A 281 -15.91 -9.15 3.09
C LEU A 281 -16.24 -9.47 4.56
N LYS A 282 -15.72 -10.59 5.06
CA LYS A 282 -15.90 -10.98 6.46
C LYS A 282 -14.80 -10.34 7.30
N ALA A 283 -15.11 -9.22 7.93
CA ALA A 283 -14.20 -8.62 8.90
C ALA A 283 -14.09 -9.48 10.16
N LEU A 284 -12.89 -9.56 10.77
CA LEU A 284 -12.68 -10.28 12.04
C LEU A 284 -13.48 -9.70 13.20
N ARG A 285 -13.83 -8.43 13.13
CA ARG A 285 -14.68 -7.71 14.09
C ARG A 285 -15.70 -6.92 13.30
N ASP A 286 -16.97 -7.23 13.48
CA ASP A 286 -18.03 -6.43 12.89
C ASP A 286 -18.12 -5.06 13.58
N VAL A 287 -18.25 -4.03 12.75
CA VAL A 287 -18.57 -2.69 13.23
C VAL A 287 -20.08 -2.53 13.13
N THR A 288 -20.72 -2.42 14.27
CA THR A 288 -22.15 -2.12 14.31
C THR A 288 -22.37 -0.68 13.85
N ILE A 289 -22.90 -0.50 12.66
CA ILE A 289 -23.26 0.80 12.09
C ILE A 289 -24.67 1.11 12.54
N ASP A 290 -24.85 2.21 13.28
CA ASP A 290 -26.19 2.72 13.60
C ASP A 290 -26.74 3.48 12.39
N LYS A 291 -27.44 2.75 11.51
CA LYS A 291 -28.01 3.29 10.27
C LYS A 291 -29.09 4.34 10.53
N GLU A 292 -29.87 4.22 11.61
CA GLU A 292 -30.96 5.13 11.94
C GLU A 292 -30.45 6.53 12.30
N SER A 293 -29.23 6.62 12.86
CA SER A 293 -28.61 7.90 13.20
C SER A 293 -28.13 8.70 12.00
N LEU A 294 -27.85 8.05 10.85
CA LEU A 294 -27.46 8.73 9.59
C LEU A 294 -28.63 9.29 8.83
N ILE A 295 -29.71 8.52 8.76
CA ILE A 295 -30.92 8.83 8.02
C ILE A 295 -31.87 9.56 8.99
N GLY A 296 -31.59 10.82 9.28
CA GLY A 296 -32.64 11.67 9.88
C GLY A 296 -33.90 11.52 9.01
N LYS A 297 -35.11 11.43 9.61
CA LYS A 297 -36.41 11.08 9.01
C LYS A 297 -36.83 11.73 7.67
N LYS A 298 -35.94 12.42 6.96
CA LYS A 298 -36.20 13.20 5.74
C LYS A 298 -35.30 12.96 4.52
N THR A 299 -34.42 11.97 4.51
CA THR A 299 -33.57 11.70 3.30
C THR A 299 -34.00 10.44 2.52
N ALA A 300 -35.20 9.96 2.71
CA ALA A 300 -35.75 8.76 2.03
C ALA A 300 -36.07 8.96 0.54
N ASN A 301 -35.86 10.14 -0.03
CA ASN A 301 -35.99 10.42 -1.45
C ASN A 301 -34.71 11.05 -2.01
N VAL A 302 -33.61 10.28 -2.08
CA VAL A 302 -32.58 10.58 -3.07
C VAL A 302 -33.18 10.15 -4.41
N ASP A 303 -33.76 11.09 -5.14
CA ASP A 303 -34.14 10.88 -6.53
C ASP A 303 -32.90 10.39 -7.29
N LYS A 304 -32.88 9.10 -7.57
CA LYS A 304 -31.89 8.46 -8.46
C LYS A 304 -32.22 8.82 -9.91
N ALA A 305 -32.23 10.11 -10.25
CA ALA A 305 -32.29 10.47 -11.65
C ALA A 305 -31.00 9.97 -12.31
N PRO A 306 -31.09 9.01 -13.25
CA PRO A 306 -29.93 8.53 -13.96
C PRO A 306 -29.32 9.69 -14.74
N GLY A 307 -27.99 9.83 -14.69
CA GLY A 307 -27.30 10.88 -15.43
C GLY A 307 -25.86 11.06 -14.95
N VAL A 308 -25.12 11.83 -15.70
CA VAL A 308 -23.75 12.21 -15.36
C VAL A 308 -23.77 13.18 -14.18
N LEU A 309 -22.94 12.94 -13.17
CA LEU A 309 -22.71 13.86 -12.05
C LEU A 309 -21.52 14.79 -12.32
N LEU A 310 -20.45 14.22 -12.87
CA LEU A 310 -19.22 14.96 -13.20
C LEU A 310 -18.72 14.56 -14.58
N SER A 311 -18.53 15.54 -15.45
CA SER A 311 -17.86 15.36 -16.75
C SER A 311 -16.49 15.99 -16.71
N VAL A 312 -15.47 15.22 -17.08
CA VAL A 312 -14.07 15.63 -17.19
C VAL A 312 -13.64 15.45 -18.64
N LYS A 313 -13.16 16.52 -19.28
CA LYS A 313 -12.76 16.51 -20.68
C LYS A 313 -11.37 17.09 -20.86
N ASN A 314 -10.48 16.27 -21.41
CA ASN A 314 -9.15 16.65 -21.92
C ASN A 314 -8.29 17.44 -20.91
N ILE A 315 -8.35 17.13 -19.60
CA ILE A 315 -7.54 17.82 -18.60
C ILE A 315 -6.06 17.45 -18.75
N SER A 316 -5.19 18.48 -18.65
CA SER A 316 -3.74 18.31 -18.75
C SER A 316 -3.01 19.10 -17.66
N LYS A 317 -1.93 18.49 -17.09
CA LYS A 317 -1.09 19.14 -16.08
C LYS A 317 0.36 18.70 -16.16
N THR A 318 1.24 19.67 -16.25
CA THR A 318 2.70 19.48 -16.27
C THR A 318 3.33 20.06 -15.00
N TYR A 319 4.26 19.34 -14.41
CA TYR A 319 5.11 19.85 -13.33
C TYR A 319 6.54 20.03 -13.84
N THR A 320 7.10 21.21 -13.62
CA THR A 320 8.50 21.50 -13.93
C THR A 320 9.34 21.42 -12.67
N THR A 321 10.24 20.45 -12.59
CA THR A 321 11.25 20.40 -11.53
C THR A 321 12.46 21.21 -11.92
N ARG A 322 12.70 22.34 -11.24
CA ARG A 322 13.96 23.07 -11.35
C ARG A 322 15.04 22.24 -10.66
N LYS A 323 16.02 21.72 -11.41
CA LYS A 323 17.26 21.21 -10.81
C LYS A 323 18.01 22.41 -10.21
N SER A 324 18.02 22.52 -8.88
CA SER A 324 18.85 23.48 -8.16
C SER A 324 20.28 22.97 -8.10
N THR A 325 21.00 23.01 -9.20
CA THR A 325 22.46 22.93 -9.19
C THR A 325 22.99 24.26 -9.73
N TRP A 326 23.66 24.98 -8.85
CA TRP A 326 24.28 26.28 -9.14
C TRP A 326 25.31 26.26 -10.28
N PHE A 327 25.64 25.08 -10.83
CA PHE A 327 26.75 24.91 -11.77
C PHE A 327 26.44 24.19 -13.10
N THR A 328 25.18 23.81 -13.38
CA THR A 328 24.85 23.25 -14.71
C THR A 328 23.53 23.84 -15.22
N SER A 329 23.59 24.52 -16.36
CA SER A 329 22.45 24.89 -17.19
C SER A 329 21.82 23.63 -17.80
N GLY A 330 21.18 22.80 -16.97
CA GLY A 330 20.44 21.64 -17.43
C GLY A 330 18.99 22.03 -17.70
N SER A 331 18.47 21.63 -18.84
CA SER A 331 17.05 21.77 -19.21
C SER A 331 16.14 21.32 -18.06
N ALA A 332 15.17 22.15 -17.68
CA ALA A 332 14.13 21.79 -16.71
C ALA A 332 13.41 20.53 -17.21
N ASN A 333 13.44 19.45 -16.46
CA ASN A 333 12.66 18.26 -16.80
C ASN A 333 11.19 18.59 -16.51
N ALA A 334 10.39 18.74 -17.56
CA ALA A 334 8.95 18.85 -17.49
C ALA A 334 8.36 17.43 -17.46
N THR A 335 7.60 17.11 -16.41
CA THR A 335 6.89 15.84 -16.29
C THR A 335 5.39 16.12 -16.46
N LYS A 336 4.78 15.56 -17.50
CA LYS A 336 3.35 15.66 -17.76
C LYS A 336 2.64 14.65 -16.85
N ALA A 337 2.12 15.13 -15.73
CA ALA A 337 1.49 14.29 -14.71
C ALA A 337 0.06 13.88 -15.09
N VAL A 338 -0.63 14.69 -15.91
CA VAL A 338 -1.94 14.40 -16.49
C VAL A 338 -1.90 14.86 -17.94
N ASP A 339 -2.31 14.01 -18.87
CA ASP A 339 -2.20 14.22 -20.30
C ASP A 339 -3.49 13.84 -21.02
N GLY A 340 -4.36 14.84 -21.28
CA GLY A 340 -5.58 14.67 -22.06
C GLY A 340 -6.60 13.73 -21.40
N VAL A 341 -6.68 13.67 -20.08
CA VAL A 341 -7.57 12.76 -19.35
C VAL A 341 -9.03 13.18 -19.51
N SER A 342 -9.87 12.23 -19.91
CA SER A 342 -11.33 12.41 -20.09
C SER A 342 -12.10 11.23 -19.51
N PHE A 343 -13.13 11.50 -18.72
CA PHE A 343 -14.06 10.49 -18.19
C PHE A 343 -15.31 11.16 -17.60
N ASP A 344 -16.39 10.38 -17.49
CA ASP A 344 -17.61 10.79 -16.80
C ASP A 344 -17.84 9.95 -15.56
N ILE A 345 -18.38 10.54 -14.50
CA ILE A 345 -18.86 9.84 -13.30
C ILE A 345 -20.37 9.93 -13.25
N MET A 346 -21.03 8.76 -13.23
CA MET A 346 -22.50 8.68 -13.17
C MET A 346 -22.99 8.86 -11.73
N ARG A 347 -24.21 9.37 -11.54
CA ARG A 347 -24.81 9.51 -10.21
C ARG A 347 -24.99 8.16 -9.52
N GLY A 348 -24.50 8.06 -8.29
CA GLY A 348 -24.60 6.86 -7.47
C GLY A 348 -23.63 5.75 -7.83
N GLU A 349 -22.78 5.92 -8.89
CA GLU A 349 -21.75 4.92 -9.20
C GLU A 349 -20.49 5.09 -8.34
N CYS A 350 -19.72 4.03 -8.28
CA CYS A 350 -18.34 4.03 -7.83
C CYS A 350 -17.42 3.84 -9.05
N LEU A 351 -16.79 4.93 -9.52
CA LEU A 351 -15.75 4.86 -10.54
C LEU A 351 -14.40 4.58 -9.88
N GLY A 352 -13.81 3.43 -10.17
CA GLY A 352 -12.44 3.10 -9.74
C GLY A 352 -11.39 3.76 -10.64
N LEU A 353 -10.40 4.44 -10.08
CA LEU A 353 -9.24 4.97 -10.82
C LEU A 353 -7.99 4.24 -10.33
N VAL A 354 -7.41 3.40 -11.17
CA VAL A 354 -6.29 2.52 -10.83
C VAL A 354 -5.04 2.82 -11.67
N GLY A 355 -3.88 2.41 -11.17
CA GLY A 355 -2.58 2.57 -11.86
C GLY A 355 -1.44 2.57 -10.85
N GLU A 356 -0.20 2.51 -11.33
CA GLU A 356 1.00 2.56 -10.51
C GLU A 356 1.18 3.91 -9.80
N SER A 357 2.05 3.93 -8.78
CA SER A 357 2.44 5.18 -8.12
C SER A 357 3.09 6.13 -9.14
N GLY A 358 2.68 7.39 -9.12
CA GLY A 358 3.15 8.38 -10.09
C GLY A 358 2.40 8.40 -11.43
N SER A 359 1.39 7.54 -11.66
CA SER A 359 0.58 7.57 -12.89
C SER A 359 -0.31 8.81 -13.03
N GLY A 360 -0.44 9.66 -12.00
CA GLY A 360 -1.18 10.92 -12.04
C GLY A 360 -2.51 10.92 -11.27
N LYS A 361 -2.95 9.82 -10.65
CA LYS A 361 -4.23 9.68 -9.95
C LYS A 361 -4.49 10.77 -8.90
N THR A 362 -3.55 10.99 -8.00
CA THR A 362 -3.65 12.05 -6.98
C THR A 362 -3.62 13.45 -7.59
N THR A 363 -3.00 13.65 -8.77
CA THR A 363 -3.07 14.93 -9.48
C THR A 363 -4.48 15.15 -10.03
N VAL A 364 -5.13 14.13 -10.58
CA VAL A 364 -6.53 14.19 -11.01
C VAL A 364 -7.43 14.58 -9.84
N SER A 365 -7.32 13.91 -8.68
CA SER A 365 -8.14 14.25 -7.49
C SER A 365 -7.94 15.69 -7.04
N LYS A 366 -6.70 16.20 -7.03
CA LYS A 366 -6.37 17.60 -6.69
C LYS A 366 -6.95 18.59 -7.70
N ILE A 367 -6.99 18.24 -8.99
CA ILE A 367 -7.61 19.07 -10.03
C ILE A 367 -9.13 19.13 -9.81
N LEU A 368 -9.79 18.00 -9.57
CA LEU A 368 -11.23 17.94 -9.31
C LEU A 368 -11.64 18.76 -8.07
N MET A 369 -10.81 18.76 -7.03
CA MET A 369 -10.99 19.60 -5.83
C MET A 369 -10.60 21.08 -6.06
N ARG A 370 -10.13 21.42 -7.27
CA ARG A 370 -9.57 22.74 -7.61
C ARG A 370 -8.45 23.19 -6.63
N ALA A 371 -7.72 22.24 -6.08
CA ALA A 371 -6.50 22.49 -5.32
C ALA A 371 -5.30 22.76 -6.25
N VAL A 372 -5.34 22.20 -7.47
CA VAL A 372 -4.40 22.46 -8.56
C VAL A 372 -5.19 22.82 -9.80
N ARG A 373 -4.78 23.89 -10.51
CA ARG A 373 -5.36 24.22 -11.81
C ARG A 373 -4.67 23.43 -12.92
N PRO A 374 -5.43 22.77 -13.81
CA PRO A 374 -4.88 22.19 -15.04
C PRO A 374 -4.43 23.31 -15.99
N GLU A 375 -3.68 22.95 -17.02
CA GLU A 375 -3.24 23.84 -18.08
C GLU A 375 -4.29 23.92 -19.18
N ASP A 376 -5.04 22.82 -19.36
CA ASP A 376 -6.08 22.68 -20.38
C ASP A 376 -7.21 21.76 -19.90
N GLY A 377 -8.36 21.83 -20.57
CA GLY A 377 -9.51 20.97 -20.35
C GLY A 377 -10.72 21.64 -19.71
N GLU A 378 -11.78 20.87 -19.54
CA GLU A 378 -13.07 21.28 -19.00
C GLU A 378 -13.54 20.30 -17.91
N ILE A 379 -14.11 20.82 -16.83
CA ILE A 379 -14.73 20.01 -15.77
C ILE A 379 -16.09 20.59 -15.42
N ILE A 380 -17.16 19.84 -15.70
CA ILE A 380 -18.54 20.25 -15.42
C ILE A 380 -19.13 19.36 -14.33
N PHE A 381 -19.56 20.01 -13.24
CA PHE A 381 -20.33 19.36 -12.19
C PHE A 381 -21.83 19.61 -12.45
N HIS A 382 -22.56 18.56 -12.78
CA HIS A 382 -23.98 18.60 -13.08
C HIS A 382 -24.80 18.60 -11.78
N SER A 383 -25.22 19.79 -11.34
CA SER A 383 -26.00 19.95 -10.13
C SER A 383 -27.51 20.00 -10.45
N LYS A 384 -28.35 19.69 -9.46
CA LYS A 384 -29.82 19.90 -9.57
C LYS A 384 -30.21 21.35 -9.82
N ASN A 385 -29.34 22.30 -9.41
CA ASN A 385 -29.57 23.75 -9.53
C ASN A 385 -28.94 24.34 -10.80
N GLY A 386 -28.39 23.51 -11.69
CA GLY A 386 -27.67 23.91 -12.89
C GLY A 386 -26.23 23.41 -12.90
N ASP A 387 -25.61 23.47 -14.05
CA ASP A 387 -24.25 23.04 -14.27
C ASP A 387 -23.24 24.04 -13.73
N ILE A 388 -22.21 23.55 -13.07
CA ILE A 388 -21.10 24.37 -12.52
C ILE A 388 -19.82 24.00 -13.26
N ASP A 389 -19.22 24.97 -13.95
CA ASP A 389 -17.86 24.83 -14.46
C ASP A 389 -16.87 24.93 -13.29
N VAL A 390 -16.28 23.79 -12.94
CA VAL A 390 -15.39 23.67 -11.77
C VAL A 390 -14.15 24.55 -11.91
N LEU A 391 -13.61 24.69 -13.13
CA LEU A 391 -12.36 25.42 -13.37
C LEU A 391 -12.56 26.94 -13.37
N ASN A 392 -13.73 27.40 -13.82
CA ASN A 392 -14.06 28.82 -13.95
C ASN A 392 -15.07 29.31 -12.89
N ALA A 393 -15.47 28.44 -11.93
CA ALA A 393 -16.39 28.78 -10.86
C ALA A 393 -15.94 30.02 -10.08
N ARG A 394 -16.87 30.95 -9.80
CA ARG A 394 -16.66 32.09 -8.92
C ARG A 394 -16.58 31.66 -7.46
N ASP A 395 -16.16 32.53 -6.58
CA ASP A 395 -15.93 32.17 -5.18
C ASP A 395 -17.16 31.62 -4.47
N ASP A 396 -18.36 32.12 -4.77
CA ASP A 396 -19.61 31.62 -4.18
C ASP A 396 -19.96 30.22 -4.71
N ASP A 397 -19.88 30.02 -6.04
CA ASP A 397 -20.11 28.71 -6.68
C ASP A 397 -19.06 27.69 -6.20
N LEU A 398 -17.80 28.14 -6.02
CA LEU A 398 -16.73 27.31 -5.50
C LEU A 398 -16.95 26.90 -4.04
N ARG A 399 -17.50 27.80 -3.21
CA ARG A 399 -17.91 27.48 -1.84
C ARG A 399 -19.01 26.43 -1.82
N GLU A 400 -20.00 26.57 -2.69
CA GLU A 400 -21.06 25.56 -2.82
C GLU A 400 -20.52 24.22 -3.31
N LEU A 401 -19.68 24.23 -4.37
CA LEU A 401 -19.05 23.04 -4.92
C LEU A 401 -18.25 22.26 -3.86
N ARG A 402 -17.49 22.97 -3.03
CA ARG A 402 -16.73 22.38 -1.92
C ARG A 402 -17.60 21.74 -0.84
N THR A 403 -18.89 22.03 -0.75
CA THR A 403 -19.80 21.28 0.12
C THR A 403 -20.30 20.01 -0.54
N ARG A 404 -20.33 19.95 -1.88
CA ARG A 404 -20.87 18.83 -2.65
C ARG A 404 -19.81 17.80 -3.06
N ILE A 405 -18.55 18.24 -3.22
CA ILE A 405 -17.41 17.36 -3.49
C ILE A 405 -16.53 17.39 -2.24
N GLN A 406 -16.33 16.23 -1.65
CA GLN A 406 -15.45 16.05 -0.49
C GLN A 406 -14.41 14.97 -0.74
N MET A 407 -13.35 14.95 0.06
CA MET A 407 -12.22 14.03 -0.13
C MET A 407 -11.86 13.32 1.17
N VAL A 408 -11.64 12.01 1.07
CA VAL A 408 -10.96 11.17 2.07
C VAL A 408 -9.52 11.01 1.62
N PHE A 409 -8.58 11.44 2.45
CA PHE A 409 -7.15 11.44 2.13
C PHE A 409 -6.49 10.10 2.40
N GLN A 410 -5.39 9.85 1.71
CA GLN A 410 -4.59 8.63 1.78
C GLN A 410 -4.03 8.37 3.19
N ASP A 411 -3.49 9.39 3.85
CA ASP A 411 -2.91 9.26 5.19
C ASP A 411 -3.87 9.81 6.26
N PRO A 412 -4.46 8.93 7.08
CA PRO A 412 -5.37 9.36 8.14
C PRO A 412 -4.66 10.13 9.27
N VAL A 413 -3.32 10.00 9.39
CA VAL A 413 -2.57 10.68 10.44
C VAL A 413 -2.36 12.15 10.09
N SER A 414 -1.85 12.43 8.89
CA SER A 414 -1.59 13.80 8.44
C SER A 414 -2.87 14.57 8.13
N SER A 415 -3.97 13.86 7.83
CA SER A 415 -5.25 14.49 7.48
C SER A 415 -6.01 15.07 8.67
N LEU A 416 -5.71 14.65 9.90
CA LEU A 416 -6.38 15.09 11.12
C LEU A 416 -5.45 15.97 11.95
N SER A 417 -5.91 17.15 12.40
CA SER A 417 -5.12 18.03 13.26
C SER A 417 -4.84 17.35 14.62
N PRO A 418 -3.57 17.11 14.99
CA PRO A 418 -3.24 16.44 16.26
C PRO A 418 -3.54 17.31 17.48
N ARG A 419 -3.81 18.62 17.29
CA ARG A 419 -4.07 19.59 18.35
C ARG A 419 -5.56 19.82 18.60
N MET A 420 -6.45 19.21 17.81
CA MET A 420 -7.89 19.35 17.94
C MET A 420 -8.50 18.04 18.45
N THR A 421 -9.57 18.14 19.24
CA THR A 421 -10.37 16.98 19.60
C THR A 421 -11.18 16.50 18.39
N VAL A 422 -11.59 15.23 18.41
CA VAL A 422 -12.41 14.65 17.33
C VAL A 422 -13.72 15.43 17.15
N GLY A 423 -14.37 15.86 18.24
CA GLY A 423 -15.57 16.69 18.17
C GLY A 423 -15.34 17.99 17.41
N ASN A 424 -14.22 18.68 17.65
CA ASN A 424 -13.88 19.92 16.95
C ASN A 424 -13.52 19.67 15.49
N ILE A 425 -12.75 18.61 15.19
CA ILE A 425 -12.41 18.24 13.80
C ILE A 425 -13.68 17.97 12.96
N LEU A 426 -14.68 17.34 13.56
CA LEU A 426 -15.93 17.03 12.87
C LEU A 426 -16.86 18.26 12.78
N SER A 427 -16.87 19.16 13.76
CA SER A 427 -17.72 20.36 13.71
C SER A 427 -17.17 21.43 12.77
N GLU A 428 -15.84 21.50 12.57
CA GLU A 428 -15.14 22.53 11.79
C GLU A 428 -15.73 22.75 10.37
N PRO A 429 -16.02 21.72 9.54
CA PRO A 429 -16.62 21.92 8.21
C PRO A 429 -17.97 22.64 8.28
N LEU A 430 -18.80 22.34 9.28
CA LEU A 430 -20.09 23.02 9.46
C LEU A 430 -19.92 24.47 9.90
N GLU A 431 -18.91 24.76 10.70
CA GLU A 431 -18.57 26.13 11.15
C GLU A 431 -18.07 26.99 9.99
N ILE A 432 -17.14 26.50 9.20
CA ILE A 432 -16.59 27.19 8.03
C ILE A 432 -17.68 27.55 7.03
N HIS A 433 -18.65 26.65 6.82
CA HIS A 433 -19.75 26.86 5.87
C HIS A 433 -21.02 27.47 6.52
N GLY A 434 -20.95 27.89 7.80
CA GLY A 434 -22.05 28.54 8.50
C GLY A 434 -23.31 27.67 8.65
N ARG A 435 -23.20 26.34 8.66
CA ARG A 435 -24.33 25.42 8.72
C ARG A 435 -24.74 25.11 10.16
N GLY A 436 -26.00 25.41 10.50
CA GLY A 436 -26.62 25.10 11.78
C GLY A 436 -26.06 25.90 12.97
N ASP A 437 -26.78 25.84 14.08
CA ASP A 437 -26.32 26.34 15.37
C ASP A 437 -25.45 25.32 16.12
N SER A 438 -24.95 25.69 17.29
CA SER A 438 -24.08 24.83 18.12
C SER A 438 -24.76 23.50 18.49
N LYS A 439 -26.07 23.50 18.78
CA LYS A 439 -26.83 22.31 19.15
C LYS A 439 -26.96 21.36 17.96
N TYR A 440 -27.33 21.88 16.79
CA TYR A 440 -27.40 21.12 15.54
C TYR A 440 -26.04 20.47 15.22
N ARG A 441 -24.93 21.22 15.32
CA ARG A 441 -23.58 20.72 15.02
C ARG A 441 -23.19 19.59 15.96
N GLN A 442 -23.42 19.73 17.28
CA GLN A 442 -23.13 18.69 18.25
C GLN A 442 -23.94 17.42 18.01
N GLU A 443 -25.23 17.56 17.71
CA GLU A 443 -26.09 16.41 17.39
C GLU A 443 -25.63 15.71 16.12
N ARG A 444 -25.30 16.45 15.06
CA ARG A 444 -24.77 15.92 13.81
C ARG A 444 -23.46 15.17 14.01
N VAL A 445 -22.54 15.71 14.81
CA VAL A 445 -21.26 15.06 15.16
C VAL A 445 -21.51 13.74 15.89
N LYS A 446 -22.39 13.70 16.91
CA LYS A 446 -22.71 12.47 17.63
C LYS A 446 -23.33 11.41 16.71
N ASN A 447 -24.26 11.80 15.85
CA ASN A 447 -24.90 10.89 14.90
C ASN A 447 -23.88 10.28 13.93
N LEU A 448 -22.95 11.09 13.40
CA LEU A 448 -21.91 10.56 12.51
C LEU A 448 -20.89 9.68 13.24
N LEU A 449 -20.51 10.00 14.48
CA LEU A 449 -19.65 9.13 15.27
C LEU A 449 -20.28 7.74 15.49
N ARG A 450 -21.56 7.69 15.84
CA ARG A 450 -22.30 6.42 15.98
C ARG A 450 -22.38 5.66 14.67
N ALA A 451 -22.63 6.38 13.57
CA ALA A 451 -22.72 5.81 12.24
C ALA A 451 -21.43 5.15 11.74
N ILE A 452 -20.27 5.67 12.16
CA ILE A 452 -18.97 5.07 11.84
C ILE A 452 -18.49 4.05 12.91
N GLY A 453 -19.37 3.69 13.86
CA GLY A 453 -19.06 2.72 14.92
C GLY A 453 -18.14 3.25 16.02
N LEU A 454 -18.14 4.57 16.26
CA LEU A 454 -17.45 5.21 17.37
C LEU A 454 -18.46 5.76 18.36
N GLY A 455 -18.20 5.56 19.65
CA GLY A 455 -19.08 6.05 20.71
C GLY A 455 -18.89 7.54 20.99
N ASP A 456 -19.84 8.11 21.74
CA ASP A 456 -19.82 9.54 22.16
C ASP A 456 -18.57 9.90 22.99
N ASN A 457 -17.91 8.92 23.63
CA ASN A 457 -16.64 9.09 24.34
C ASN A 457 -15.48 9.52 23.43
N ALA A 458 -15.62 9.37 22.11
CA ALA A 458 -14.63 9.82 21.13
C ALA A 458 -14.57 11.35 20.99
N LEU A 459 -15.64 12.07 21.35
CA LEU A 459 -15.77 13.53 21.14
C LEU A 459 -14.59 14.35 21.72
N ASN A 460 -14.20 14.03 22.97
CA ASN A 460 -13.20 14.78 23.71
C ASN A 460 -11.78 14.21 23.58
N ARG A 461 -11.60 13.19 22.76
CA ARG A 461 -10.30 12.54 22.56
C ARG A 461 -9.58 13.15 21.35
N TYR A 462 -8.26 13.10 21.39
CA TYR A 462 -7.38 13.55 20.31
C TYR A 462 -7.09 12.41 19.32
N PRO A 463 -6.80 12.73 18.03
CA PRO A 463 -6.54 11.71 17.01
C PRO A 463 -5.47 10.68 17.38
N HIS A 464 -4.40 11.08 18.09
CA HIS A 464 -3.32 10.18 18.48
C HIS A 464 -3.75 9.05 19.43
N SER A 465 -4.90 9.18 20.09
CA SER A 465 -5.44 8.14 20.99
C SER A 465 -6.27 7.05 20.26
N PHE A 466 -6.35 7.10 18.91
CA PHE A 466 -7.10 6.16 18.09
C PHE A 466 -6.18 5.32 17.23
N SER A 467 -6.60 4.10 16.89
CA SER A 467 -5.93 3.24 15.91
C SER A 467 -6.01 3.83 14.49
N GLY A 468 -5.18 3.34 13.56
CA GLY A 468 -5.20 3.76 12.16
C GLY A 468 -6.58 3.67 11.52
N GLY A 469 -7.27 2.54 11.68
CA GLY A 469 -8.63 2.33 11.15
C GLY A 469 -9.68 3.22 11.82
N GLN A 470 -9.54 3.52 13.11
CA GLN A 470 -10.43 4.47 13.78
C GLN A 470 -10.21 5.90 13.28
N ARG A 471 -8.94 6.31 13.06
CA ARG A 471 -8.61 7.61 12.45
C ARG A 471 -9.17 7.72 11.03
N GLN A 472 -9.08 6.64 10.25
CA GLN A 472 -9.65 6.62 8.90
C GLN A 472 -11.17 6.81 8.92
N ARG A 473 -11.88 6.16 9.86
CA ARG A 473 -13.32 6.37 10.06
C ARG A 473 -13.65 7.82 10.45
N ILE A 474 -12.84 8.46 11.30
CA ILE A 474 -13.00 9.88 11.64
C ILE A 474 -12.80 10.74 10.38
N GLY A 475 -11.81 10.43 9.52
CA GLY A 475 -11.60 11.10 8.23
C GLY A 475 -12.80 10.98 7.29
N ILE A 476 -13.39 9.78 7.20
CA ILE A 476 -14.62 9.54 6.44
C ILE A 476 -15.79 10.35 7.02
N ALA A 477 -15.98 10.33 8.35
CA ALA A 477 -17.04 11.11 8.99
C ALA A 477 -16.87 12.61 8.73
N ARG A 478 -15.64 13.16 8.80
CA ARG A 478 -15.35 14.56 8.48
C ARG A 478 -15.80 14.91 7.05
N ALA A 479 -15.48 14.06 6.07
CA ALA A 479 -15.88 14.28 4.68
C ALA A 479 -17.41 14.21 4.49
N LEU A 480 -18.12 13.45 5.33
CA LEU A 480 -19.59 13.30 5.28
C LEU A 480 -20.35 14.42 6.02
N MET A 481 -19.68 15.26 6.82
CA MET A 481 -20.33 16.30 7.63
C MET A 481 -21.21 17.23 6.80
N LEU A 482 -20.77 17.59 5.60
CA LEU A 482 -21.48 18.52 4.71
C LEU A 482 -22.55 17.83 3.83
N GLY A 483 -22.63 16.51 3.82
CA GLY A 483 -23.54 15.75 2.97
C GLY A 483 -23.18 15.86 1.48
N PRO A 484 -21.98 15.43 1.08
CA PRO A 484 -21.54 15.55 -0.30
C PRO A 484 -22.34 14.68 -1.28
N GLU A 485 -22.36 15.05 -2.56
CA GLU A 485 -22.87 14.23 -3.66
C GLU A 485 -21.76 13.34 -4.25
N LEU A 486 -20.52 13.87 -4.30
CA LEU A 486 -19.33 13.15 -4.75
C LEU A 486 -18.31 13.04 -3.62
N LEU A 487 -17.87 11.83 -3.32
CA LEU A 487 -16.78 11.58 -2.39
C LEU A 487 -15.57 10.99 -3.15
N ILE A 488 -14.48 11.73 -3.15
CA ILE A 488 -13.20 11.28 -3.70
C ILE A 488 -12.46 10.53 -2.58
N CYS A 489 -12.23 9.25 -2.77
CA CYS A 489 -11.48 8.39 -1.84
C CYS A 489 -10.09 8.13 -2.42
N ASP A 490 -9.08 8.88 -1.97
CA ASP A 490 -7.69 8.71 -2.44
C ASP A 490 -6.96 7.70 -1.55
N GLU A 491 -6.85 6.46 -2.02
CA GLU A 491 -6.23 5.33 -1.34
C GLU A 491 -6.71 5.13 0.12
N PRO A 492 -8.02 5.06 0.38
CA PRO A 492 -8.57 5.17 1.74
C PRO A 492 -8.23 3.98 2.65
N VAL A 493 -7.62 2.91 2.13
CA VAL A 493 -7.32 1.67 2.87
C VAL A 493 -5.87 1.19 2.72
N SER A 494 -5.01 1.92 1.99
CA SER A 494 -3.64 1.48 1.66
C SER A 494 -2.71 1.27 2.87
N ALA A 495 -2.94 2.01 3.96
CA ALA A 495 -2.13 1.95 5.18
C ALA A 495 -2.79 1.12 6.30
N LEU A 496 -3.78 0.28 5.97
CA LEU A 496 -4.57 -0.46 6.95
C LEU A 496 -4.37 -1.97 6.83
N ASP A 497 -4.43 -2.65 7.96
CA ASP A 497 -4.43 -4.12 8.01
C ASP A 497 -5.65 -4.70 7.29
N VAL A 498 -5.53 -5.90 6.77
CA VAL A 498 -6.54 -6.61 5.97
C VAL A 498 -7.91 -6.61 6.63
N SER A 499 -7.99 -6.91 7.93
CA SER A 499 -9.27 -6.94 8.67
C SER A 499 -9.90 -5.55 8.80
N VAL A 500 -9.09 -4.53 9.10
CA VAL A 500 -9.55 -3.13 9.19
C VAL A 500 -9.92 -2.59 7.81
N GLN A 501 -9.15 -2.95 6.77
CA GLN A 501 -9.47 -2.66 5.38
C GLN A 501 -10.87 -3.18 5.00
N ALA A 502 -11.17 -4.45 5.31
CA ALA A 502 -12.49 -5.04 5.05
C ALA A 502 -13.63 -4.25 5.75
N GLN A 503 -13.42 -3.80 6.99
CA GLN A 503 -14.38 -2.97 7.72
C GLN A 503 -14.64 -1.63 7.02
N ILE A 504 -13.58 -0.94 6.56
CA ILE A 504 -13.71 0.35 5.89
C ILE A 504 -14.38 0.20 4.52
N LEU A 505 -14.03 -0.82 3.76
CA LEU A 505 -14.65 -1.08 2.46
C LEU A 505 -16.15 -1.40 2.60
N ASN A 506 -16.52 -2.23 3.57
CA ASN A 506 -17.92 -2.51 3.89
C ASN A 506 -18.67 -1.24 4.33
N LEU A 507 -18.03 -0.40 5.19
CA LEU A 507 -18.60 0.89 5.61
C LEU A 507 -18.87 1.80 4.41
N LEU A 508 -17.90 1.94 3.48
CA LEU A 508 -18.06 2.79 2.29
C LEU A 508 -19.18 2.27 1.38
N LYS A 509 -19.31 0.95 1.19
CA LYS A 509 -20.43 0.36 0.44
C LYS A 509 -21.79 0.61 1.08
N ASP A 510 -21.89 0.47 2.40
CA ASP A 510 -23.11 0.77 3.13
C ASP A 510 -23.48 2.25 2.99
N LEU A 511 -22.52 3.16 3.16
CA LEU A 511 -22.73 4.60 2.98
C LEU A 511 -23.15 4.95 1.54
N GLN A 512 -22.56 4.32 0.52
CA GLN A 512 -22.96 4.51 -0.87
C GLN A 512 -24.44 4.13 -1.08
N LYS A 513 -24.82 2.95 -0.59
CA LYS A 513 -26.17 2.43 -0.72
C LYS A 513 -27.20 3.24 0.05
N ASP A 514 -26.89 3.56 1.32
CA ASP A 514 -27.85 4.18 2.25
C ASP A 514 -28.00 5.69 2.00
N LEU A 515 -26.94 6.39 1.58
CA LEU A 515 -26.93 7.83 1.30
C LEU A 515 -26.98 8.18 -0.19
N GLY A 516 -26.93 7.20 -1.10
CA GLY A 516 -26.87 7.44 -2.55
C GLY A 516 -25.63 8.18 -3.02
N LEU A 517 -24.50 8.00 -2.34
CA LEU A 517 -23.23 8.68 -2.65
C LEU A 517 -22.67 8.21 -3.99
N THR A 518 -22.03 9.14 -4.69
CA THR A 518 -21.19 8.85 -5.85
C THR A 518 -19.72 8.83 -5.43
N TYR A 519 -18.94 7.88 -5.92
CA TYR A 519 -17.53 7.75 -5.55
C TYR A 519 -16.61 7.88 -6.76
N LEU A 520 -15.51 8.61 -6.57
CA LEU A 520 -14.26 8.39 -7.29
C LEU A 520 -13.30 7.65 -6.35
N PHE A 521 -13.11 6.36 -6.57
CA PHE A 521 -12.32 5.50 -5.70
C PHE A 521 -10.94 5.25 -6.31
N ILE A 522 -9.92 5.87 -5.75
CA ILE A 522 -8.53 5.76 -6.21
C ILE A 522 -7.82 4.68 -5.39
N SER A 523 -7.22 3.70 -6.05
CA SER A 523 -6.40 2.67 -5.42
C SER A 523 -5.35 2.12 -6.39
N HIS A 524 -4.26 1.62 -5.86
CA HIS A 524 -3.30 0.82 -6.60
C HIS A 524 -3.61 -0.69 -6.49
N ASN A 525 -4.50 -1.10 -5.58
CA ASN A 525 -4.89 -2.50 -5.39
C ASN A 525 -6.17 -2.84 -6.18
N LEU A 526 -6.00 -3.61 -7.26
CA LEU A 526 -7.09 -4.01 -8.16
C LEU A 526 -8.14 -4.90 -7.48
N ALA A 527 -7.77 -5.76 -6.53
CA ALA A 527 -8.74 -6.59 -5.80
C ALA A 527 -9.69 -5.73 -4.94
N VAL A 528 -9.18 -4.64 -4.36
CA VAL A 528 -9.99 -3.65 -3.64
C VAL A 528 -10.94 -2.92 -4.58
N VAL A 529 -10.45 -2.56 -5.77
CA VAL A 529 -11.27 -1.87 -6.77
C VAL A 529 -12.32 -2.80 -7.36
N ASP A 530 -12.00 -4.07 -7.60
CA ASP A 530 -12.97 -5.08 -8.01
C ASP A 530 -14.11 -5.22 -6.99
N TYR A 531 -13.78 -5.16 -5.71
CA TYR A 531 -14.81 -5.18 -4.65
C TYR A 531 -15.68 -3.91 -4.66
N MET A 532 -15.11 -2.73 -4.89
CA MET A 532 -15.79 -1.44 -4.70
C MET A 532 -16.48 -0.90 -5.97
N ALA A 533 -15.81 -0.97 -7.12
CA ALA A 533 -16.17 -0.21 -8.31
C ALA A 533 -17.28 -0.85 -9.17
N ASP A 534 -18.02 0.00 -9.86
CA ASP A 534 -18.96 -0.36 -10.94
C ASP A 534 -18.28 -0.30 -12.30
N ARG A 535 -17.47 0.74 -12.53
CA ARG A 535 -16.60 0.93 -13.70
C ARG A 535 -15.18 1.24 -13.24
N VAL A 536 -14.19 0.90 -14.05
CA VAL A 536 -12.77 1.09 -13.73
C VAL A 536 -12.08 1.82 -14.87
N ALA A 537 -11.35 2.88 -14.53
CA ALA A 537 -10.42 3.60 -15.38
C ALA A 537 -8.98 3.27 -14.97
N VAL A 538 -8.19 2.78 -15.92
CA VAL A 538 -6.78 2.45 -15.71
C VAL A 538 -5.92 3.60 -16.22
N MET A 539 -5.06 4.13 -15.33
CA MET A 539 -4.24 5.29 -15.62
C MET A 539 -2.75 4.91 -15.66
N CYS A 540 -2.07 5.25 -16.75
CA CYS A 540 -0.65 5.03 -16.97
C CYS A 540 0.01 6.29 -17.53
N GLU A 541 1.14 6.72 -16.96
CA GLU A 541 1.94 7.87 -17.43
C GLU A 541 1.09 9.11 -17.75
N GLY A 542 0.11 9.42 -16.90
CA GLY A 542 -0.75 10.60 -17.04
C GLY A 542 -1.97 10.42 -17.94
N ARG A 543 -2.15 9.28 -18.61
CA ARG A 543 -3.25 9.01 -19.56
C ARG A 543 -4.17 7.89 -19.05
N ILE A 544 -5.46 7.93 -19.37
CA ILE A 544 -6.35 6.78 -19.23
C ILE A 544 -6.08 5.86 -20.41
N VAL A 545 -5.58 4.65 -20.14
CA VAL A 545 -5.25 3.65 -21.16
C VAL A 545 -6.39 2.67 -21.41
N GLU A 546 -7.25 2.45 -20.41
CA GLU A 546 -8.43 1.60 -20.55
C GLU A 546 -9.51 2.04 -19.55
N LEU A 547 -10.77 2.06 -19.97
CA LEU A 547 -11.94 2.33 -19.13
C LEU A 547 -13.06 1.38 -19.52
N ALA A 548 -13.58 0.60 -18.58
CA ALA A 548 -14.62 -0.36 -18.86
C ALA A 548 -15.50 -0.64 -17.62
N PRO A 549 -16.67 -1.27 -17.80
CA PRO A 549 -17.36 -1.92 -16.69
C PRO A 549 -16.44 -2.90 -15.96
N ARG A 550 -16.53 -2.93 -14.64
CA ARG A 550 -15.67 -3.76 -13.79
C ARG A 550 -15.50 -5.20 -14.29
N GLU A 551 -16.61 -5.90 -14.54
CA GLU A 551 -16.56 -7.30 -14.98
C GLU A 551 -15.82 -7.48 -16.31
N THR A 552 -16.01 -6.55 -17.24
CA THR A 552 -15.32 -6.58 -18.53
C THR A 552 -13.81 -6.40 -18.36
N LEU A 553 -13.41 -5.40 -17.59
CA LEU A 553 -11.98 -5.09 -17.38
C LEU A 553 -11.26 -6.19 -16.63
N MET A 554 -11.88 -6.79 -15.61
CA MET A 554 -11.26 -7.83 -14.80
C MET A 554 -11.14 -9.17 -15.53
N ARG A 555 -12.10 -9.49 -16.43
CA ARG A 555 -12.11 -10.77 -17.16
C ARG A 555 -11.45 -10.69 -18.53
N ASN A 556 -11.63 -9.59 -19.24
CA ASN A 556 -11.19 -9.40 -20.63
C ASN A 556 -10.46 -8.07 -20.80
N PRO A 557 -9.35 -7.81 -20.09
CA PRO A 557 -8.55 -6.62 -20.30
C PRO A 557 -7.92 -6.63 -21.69
N ILE A 558 -7.91 -5.48 -22.35
CA ILE A 558 -7.37 -5.33 -23.70
C ILE A 558 -5.98 -4.72 -23.66
N HIS A 559 -5.82 -3.60 -22.97
CA HIS A 559 -4.55 -2.89 -22.95
C HIS A 559 -3.46 -3.70 -22.26
N PRO A 560 -2.25 -3.85 -22.82
CA PRO A 560 -1.17 -4.65 -22.24
C PRO A 560 -0.80 -4.23 -20.80
N TYR A 561 -0.87 -2.92 -20.52
CA TYR A 561 -0.63 -2.41 -19.16
C TYR A 561 -1.68 -2.92 -18.17
N THR A 562 -2.96 -2.94 -18.54
CA THR A 562 -4.03 -3.50 -17.68
C THR A 562 -3.80 -4.99 -17.42
N LYS A 563 -3.44 -5.76 -18.47
CA LYS A 563 -3.07 -7.18 -18.35
C LYS A 563 -1.92 -7.37 -17.36
N SER A 564 -0.92 -6.51 -17.44
CA SER A 564 0.26 -6.53 -16.57
C SER A 564 -0.08 -6.23 -15.10
N LEU A 565 -0.92 -5.21 -14.88
CA LEU A 565 -1.37 -4.86 -13.53
C LEU A 565 -2.16 -6.01 -12.89
N LEU A 566 -3.06 -6.64 -13.65
CA LEU A 566 -3.84 -7.78 -13.17
C LEU A 566 -2.96 -8.99 -12.85
N ALA A 567 -1.96 -9.27 -13.70
CA ALA A 567 -1.01 -10.36 -13.50
C ALA A 567 -0.10 -10.16 -12.28
N ALA A 568 0.09 -8.92 -11.84
CA ALA A 568 0.93 -8.57 -10.70
C ALA A 568 0.21 -8.66 -9.34
N VAL A 569 -1.11 -8.83 -9.31
CA VAL A 569 -1.87 -8.94 -8.05
C VAL A 569 -1.59 -10.30 -7.40
N PRO A 570 -1.01 -10.34 -6.18
CA PRO A 570 -0.80 -11.59 -5.48
C PRO A 570 -2.12 -12.10 -4.88
N PHE A 571 -2.45 -13.35 -5.16
CA PHE A 571 -3.63 -14.01 -4.58
C PHE A 571 -3.24 -14.89 -3.40
N PRO A 572 -4.06 -14.95 -2.34
CA PRO A 572 -3.90 -15.92 -1.27
C PRO A 572 -4.42 -17.30 -1.69
N ASP A 573 -3.98 -17.78 -2.86
CA ASP A 573 -4.42 -19.03 -3.49
C ASP A 573 -3.20 -19.73 -4.11
N LEU A 574 -2.92 -20.93 -3.66
CA LEU A 574 -1.78 -21.73 -4.13
C LEU A 574 -1.95 -22.22 -5.57
N ASP A 575 -3.19 -22.32 -6.06
CA ASP A 575 -3.51 -22.76 -7.40
C ASP A 575 -3.42 -21.62 -8.44
N ARG A 576 -3.21 -20.37 -7.97
CA ARG A 576 -3.03 -19.15 -8.79
C ARG A 576 -1.72 -18.43 -8.45
N PRO A 577 -0.57 -19.05 -8.70
CA PRO A 577 0.71 -18.42 -8.40
C PRO A 577 0.96 -17.22 -9.31
N LEU A 578 1.71 -16.23 -8.80
CA LEU A 578 2.18 -15.10 -9.59
C LEU A 578 3.00 -15.58 -10.79
N ASP A 579 2.68 -15.10 -11.99
CA ASP A 579 3.50 -15.32 -13.18
C ASP A 579 4.73 -14.40 -13.17
N PHE A 580 5.74 -14.83 -12.43
CA PHE A 580 7.00 -14.10 -12.33
C PHE A 580 7.74 -13.94 -13.66
N LYS A 581 7.41 -14.71 -14.73
CA LYS A 581 8.01 -14.56 -16.06
C LYS A 581 7.44 -13.34 -16.78
N THR A 582 6.13 -13.17 -16.74
CA THR A 582 5.44 -12.01 -17.30
C THR A 582 5.81 -10.73 -16.54
N ILE A 583 5.81 -10.78 -15.22
CA ILE A 583 6.20 -9.66 -14.35
C ILE A 583 7.65 -9.21 -14.64
N GLY A 584 8.57 -10.14 -14.90
CA GLY A 584 9.97 -9.84 -15.21
C GLY A 584 10.18 -9.09 -16.54
N LYS A 585 9.31 -9.28 -17.54
CA LYS A 585 9.38 -8.58 -18.83
C LYS A 585 8.94 -7.12 -18.74
N ILE A 586 8.07 -6.78 -17.80
CA ILE A 586 7.52 -5.44 -17.61
C ILE A 586 8.57 -4.46 -17.08
N SER A 587 9.59 -4.94 -16.38
CA SER A 587 10.50 -4.12 -15.57
C SER A 587 11.89 -3.86 -16.17
N ALA A 588 12.35 -4.64 -17.14
CA ALA A 588 13.76 -4.61 -17.52
C ALA A 588 14.18 -3.33 -18.28
N THR A 589 13.27 -2.59 -18.86
CA THR A 589 13.59 -1.46 -19.75
C THR A 589 13.03 -0.11 -19.33
N GLY A 590 12.15 -0.03 -18.31
CA GLY A 590 11.46 1.21 -17.93
C GLY A 590 10.53 1.76 -19.03
N LYS A 591 10.46 1.10 -20.19
CA LYS A 591 9.51 1.36 -21.27
C LYS A 591 8.77 0.06 -21.53
N PHE A 592 7.45 0.12 -21.41
CA PHE A 592 6.60 -1.01 -21.72
C PHE A 592 6.71 -1.33 -23.21
N ASP A 593 7.11 -2.56 -23.54
CA ASP A 593 7.09 -3.03 -24.92
C ASP A 593 5.65 -3.42 -25.30
N TRP A 594 4.81 -2.38 -25.47
CA TRP A 594 3.45 -2.57 -25.98
C TRP A 594 3.50 -2.86 -27.49
N GLY A 595 2.63 -3.71 -28.00
CA GLY A 595 2.51 -3.94 -29.44
C GLY A 595 2.30 -2.63 -30.20
N LYS A 596 2.57 -2.62 -31.50
CA LYS A 596 2.45 -1.42 -32.37
C LYS A 596 1.11 -0.70 -32.24
N GLN A 597 0.04 -1.43 -31.92
CA GLN A 597 -1.32 -0.92 -31.73
C GLN A 597 -1.46 0.01 -30.49
N PHE A 598 -0.53 -0.04 -29.54
CA PHE A 598 -0.58 0.70 -28.27
C PHE A 598 0.62 1.63 -28.09
N ARG A 599 1.38 1.89 -29.15
CA ARG A 599 2.53 2.80 -29.13
C ARG A 599 2.20 4.10 -29.83
N ASP A 600 2.77 5.17 -29.32
CA ASP A 600 2.85 6.47 -29.99
C ASP A 600 4.00 6.37 -31.02
N ASP A 601 3.70 5.90 -32.23
CA ASP A 601 4.67 5.86 -33.33
C ASP A 601 4.82 7.27 -33.89
N ASP A 602 5.99 7.60 -34.46
CA ASP A 602 6.39 8.92 -34.99
C ASP A 602 5.40 9.61 -35.95
N ASN A 603 4.34 8.90 -36.38
CA ASN A 603 3.25 9.40 -37.23
C ASN A 603 1.85 9.00 -36.76
N GLY A 604 1.68 8.40 -35.57
CA GLY A 604 0.40 7.87 -35.06
C GLY A 604 -0.16 8.69 -33.90
N GLN A 605 -1.30 9.35 -34.14
CA GLN A 605 -2.07 9.97 -33.08
C GLN A 605 -2.73 8.88 -32.23
N MET A 606 -2.55 8.94 -30.90
CA MET A 606 -3.27 8.06 -29.97
C MET A 606 -4.71 8.53 -29.84
N ILE A 607 -5.65 7.61 -29.97
CA ILE A 607 -7.09 7.87 -29.83
C ILE A 607 -7.71 6.91 -28.81
N THR A 608 -8.81 7.33 -28.24
CA THR A 608 -9.65 6.44 -27.43
C THR A 608 -10.60 5.68 -28.33
N ALA A 609 -10.32 4.40 -28.58
CA ALA A 609 -11.18 3.51 -29.36
C ALA A 609 -12.35 3.02 -28.48
N ASP A 610 -13.58 3.17 -28.97
CA ASP A 610 -14.78 2.62 -28.32
C ASP A 610 -15.03 1.20 -28.85
N LEU A 611 -14.90 0.22 -27.96
CA LEU A 611 -15.15 -1.19 -28.27
C LEU A 611 -16.62 -1.59 -28.05
N GLY A 612 -17.48 -0.64 -27.66
CA GLY A 612 -18.88 -0.90 -27.30
C GLY A 612 -19.07 -1.40 -25.87
N GLY A 613 -20.31 -1.27 -25.36
CA GLY A 613 -20.61 -1.67 -23.98
C GLY A 613 -19.93 -0.81 -22.90
N GLY A 614 -19.47 0.41 -23.26
CA GLY A 614 -18.74 1.29 -22.35
C GLY A 614 -17.27 0.90 -22.15
N HIS A 615 -16.72 0.06 -23.04
CA HIS A 615 -15.31 -0.35 -23.02
C HIS A 615 -14.49 0.55 -23.97
N LEU A 616 -13.69 1.42 -23.38
CA LEU A 616 -12.83 2.39 -24.08
C LEU A 616 -11.36 2.00 -23.88
N VAL A 617 -10.56 2.02 -24.95
CA VAL A 617 -9.14 1.64 -24.92
C VAL A 617 -8.32 2.68 -25.67
N LEU A 618 -7.20 3.13 -25.10
CA LEU A 618 -6.25 4.00 -25.75
C LEU A 618 -5.41 3.18 -26.75
N ALA A 619 -5.53 3.51 -28.03
CA ALA A 619 -4.82 2.81 -29.08
C ALA A 619 -4.33 3.78 -30.17
N ASN A 620 -3.43 3.33 -31.01
CA ASN A 620 -3.00 4.07 -32.21
C ASN A 620 -4.19 4.25 -33.16
N ALA A 621 -4.34 5.42 -33.78
CA ALA A 621 -5.43 5.73 -34.71
C ALA A 621 -5.53 4.77 -35.89
N ASN A 622 -4.44 4.10 -36.25
CA ASN A 622 -4.36 3.12 -37.33
C ASN A 622 -4.66 1.68 -36.89
N ALA A 623 -4.93 1.44 -35.60
CA ALA A 623 -5.23 0.11 -35.06
C ALA A 623 -6.64 -0.33 -35.50
N ASP A 624 -6.78 -1.55 -36.03
CA ASP A 624 -8.11 -2.13 -36.30
C ASP A 624 -8.77 -2.51 -34.96
N VAL A 625 -9.95 -1.93 -34.70
CA VAL A 625 -10.76 -2.20 -33.48
C VAL A 625 -11.06 -3.70 -33.35
N ARG A 626 -11.15 -4.46 -34.44
CA ARG A 626 -11.37 -5.92 -34.44
C ARG A 626 -10.14 -6.69 -33.95
N GLU A 627 -8.95 -6.21 -34.30
CA GLU A 627 -7.69 -6.81 -33.84
C GLU A 627 -7.39 -6.52 -32.38
N LEU A 628 -7.93 -5.42 -31.82
CA LEU A 628 -7.78 -5.11 -30.38
C LEU A 628 -8.50 -6.12 -29.49
N ARG A 629 -9.52 -6.83 -30.01
CA ARG A 629 -10.27 -7.85 -29.26
C ARG A 629 -9.68 -9.25 -29.35
N SER A 630 -8.73 -9.49 -30.23
CA SER A 630 -8.03 -10.77 -30.38
C SER A 630 -6.82 -10.87 -29.45
#